data_49554a8142d8d89d70baff85cc809bee
#
_entry.id   49554a8142d8d89d70baff85cc809bee
#
_cell.length_a   1.000
_cell.length_b   1.000
_cell.length_c   1.000
_cell.angle_alpha   90.00
_cell.angle_beta   90.00
_cell.angle_gamma   90.00
#
_symmetry.space_group_name_H-M   'P 1'
#
loop_
_entity.id
_entity.type
_entity.pdbx_description
1 polymer ?
#
loop_
_entity_poly.entity_id
_entity_poly.type
_entity_poly.pdbx_seq_one_letter_code
_entity_poly.pdbx_strand_id
1 'polypeptide(L)'
;MRIGYTLFKGFIFSTLLTSGLYNAQNVFSQNFNSSTTLTDYVESPASGTSNKFDGITSSGAGTTWSVAANNLTVTRGTANAGSFTRISTTGTTTGQALWIEFDLSVASSTTTTNAGTLYVGTGYTNANSGPANASTHSRLGINFTTTSGNFTLRNITAGTNSGTLSGVQKITWVINNTGSSLTYTAPDGSTETVQSNFADVWTGTTRTFNEIGATTNGVVLKDFKFVISGGTGSITFDNFYIKPLSPTNLGVDLVKKDKTTIYSENGQINVKSETKVSSVEVYDTTGRLLKSSKSAQVSISRSSSPIVVVKVQLTDGTVITKKVKL
;
A
#
# COMPACT_ATOMS: atom_id res chain seq x y z
N MET A 1 29.03 -3.19 69.70
CA MET A 1 28.71 -2.29 68.63
C MET A 1 28.69 -3.07 67.33
N ARG A 2 27.49 -3.48 66.91
CA ARG A 2 27.28 -4.28 65.67
C ARG A 2 26.67 -3.39 64.62
N ILE A 3 27.40 -3.21 63.56
CA ILE A 3 26.95 -2.43 62.37
C ILE A 3 26.18 -3.39 61.46
N GLY A 4 24.89 -3.14 61.31
CA GLY A 4 24.04 -3.88 60.39
C GLY A 4 24.15 -3.33 58.98
N TYR A 5 24.47 -4.20 58.01
CA TYR A 5 24.43 -3.89 56.60
C TYR A 5 23.02 -4.17 56.06
N THR A 6 22.32 -3.12 55.64
CA THR A 6 21.06 -3.21 54.92
C THR A 6 21.33 -3.46 53.45
N LEU A 7 21.03 -4.66 52.98
CA LEU A 7 21.06 -5.02 51.56
C LEU A 7 19.90 -4.35 50.83
N PHE A 8 20.23 -3.37 49.97
CA PHE A 8 19.29 -2.81 49.04
C PHE A 8 19.11 -3.79 47.86
N LYS A 9 17.97 -4.50 47.83
CA LYS A 9 17.60 -5.32 46.65
C LYS A 9 17.13 -4.39 45.55
N GLY A 10 18.02 -4.09 44.61
CA GLY A 10 17.67 -3.42 43.36
C GLY A 10 16.78 -4.32 42.51
N PHE A 11 15.54 -3.90 42.31
CA PHE A 11 14.61 -4.49 41.37
C PHE A 11 15.04 -4.09 39.95
N ILE A 12 15.67 -5.00 39.22
CA ILE A 12 15.95 -4.80 37.79
C ILE A 12 14.63 -4.99 37.04
N PHE A 13 14.00 -3.89 36.65
CA PHE A 13 12.89 -3.92 35.70
C PHE A 13 13.44 -4.22 34.32
N SER A 14 13.46 -5.51 33.95
CA SER A 14 13.75 -5.93 32.58
C SER A 14 12.51 -5.60 31.74
N THR A 15 12.49 -4.42 31.10
CA THR A 15 11.57 -4.14 30.03
C THR A 15 11.97 -5.00 28.84
N LEU A 16 11.29 -6.12 28.66
CA LEU A 16 11.30 -6.84 27.38
C LEU A 16 10.73 -5.89 26.33
N LEU A 17 11.61 -5.24 25.55
CA LEU A 17 11.20 -4.71 24.26
C LEU A 17 10.83 -5.92 23.38
N THR A 18 9.56 -6.27 23.36
CA THR A 18 9.02 -7.04 22.24
C THR A 18 9.13 -6.15 21.02
N SER A 19 10.21 -6.31 20.26
CA SER A 19 10.25 -5.88 18.88
C SER A 19 9.10 -6.62 18.18
N GLY A 20 7.97 -5.95 18.02
CA GLY A 20 6.90 -6.45 17.18
C GLY A 20 7.52 -6.76 15.83
N LEU A 21 7.56 -8.04 15.47
CA LEU A 21 7.80 -8.47 14.12
C LEU A 21 6.66 -7.86 13.29
N TYR A 22 6.89 -6.69 12.73
CA TYR A 22 6.05 -6.20 11.64
C TYR A 22 6.25 -7.18 10.49
N ASN A 23 5.36 -8.16 10.40
CA ASN A 23 5.25 -8.95 9.20
C ASN A 23 5.08 -7.95 8.07
N ALA A 24 5.99 -7.97 7.10
CA ALA A 24 5.84 -7.22 5.87
C ALA A 24 4.46 -7.59 5.31
N GLN A 25 3.52 -6.64 5.37
CA GLN A 25 2.17 -6.86 4.89
C GLN A 25 2.28 -7.16 3.39
N ASN A 26 1.63 -8.22 2.95
CA ASN A 26 1.68 -8.65 1.57
C ASN A 26 1.20 -7.52 0.66
N VAL A 27 2.11 -7.03 -0.15
CA VAL A 27 1.82 -6.14 -1.26
C VAL A 27 1.33 -7.01 -2.40
N PHE A 28 0.12 -6.73 -2.91
CA PHE A 28 -0.33 -7.32 -4.16
C PHE A 28 0.12 -6.42 -5.31
N SER A 29 0.79 -7.01 -6.29
CA SER A 29 1.22 -6.29 -7.49
C SER A 29 1.05 -7.19 -8.71
N GLN A 30 0.29 -6.73 -9.71
CA GLN A 30 0.05 -7.49 -10.94
C GLN A 30 0.01 -6.56 -12.16
N ASN A 31 0.89 -6.82 -13.12
CA ASN A 31 1.05 -6.02 -14.34
C ASN A 31 0.82 -6.83 -15.63
N PHE A 32 0.36 -8.08 -15.53
CA PHE A 32 0.02 -8.96 -16.64
C PHE A 32 1.11 -9.15 -17.72
N ASN A 33 2.38 -8.87 -17.40
CA ASN A 33 3.50 -8.89 -18.37
C ASN A 33 4.12 -10.28 -18.53
N SER A 34 3.79 -11.25 -17.66
CA SER A 34 4.50 -12.53 -17.59
C SER A 34 3.92 -13.60 -18.52
N SER A 35 2.68 -13.46 -18.98
CA SER A 35 1.99 -14.45 -19.83
C SER A 35 0.82 -13.82 -20.58
N THR A 36 0.36 -14.47 -21.65
CA THR A 36 -0.89 -14.18 -22.35
C THR A 36 -1.99 -15.18 -21.96
N THR A 37 -1.68 -16.14 -21.10
CA THR A 37 -2.59 -17.17 -20.64
C THR A 37 -3.27 -16.75 -19.35
N LEU A 38 -4.59 -16.60 -19.36
CA LEU A 38 -5.37 -16.10 -18.22
C LEU A 38 -5.17 -16.92 -16.94
N THR A 39 -5.07 -18.24 -17.05
CA THR A 39 -4.91 -19.15 -15.91
C THR A 39 -3.59 -18.97 -15.16
N ASP A 40 -2.57 -18.36 -15.79
CA ASP A 40 -1.29 -18.09 -15.15
C ASP A 40 -1.41 -16.99 -14.07
N TYR A 41 -2.48 -16.22 -14.10
CA TYR A 41 -2.79 -15.16 -13.14
C TYR A 41 -3.80 -15.60 -12.08
N VAL A 42 -4.18 -16.88 -12.05
CA VAL A 42 -5.15 -17.43 -11.10
C VAL A 42 -4.49 -18.51 -10.24
N GLU A 43 -4.76 -18.47 -8.95
CA GLU A 43 -4.36 -19.50 -7.98
C GLU A 43 -5.48 -19.61 -6.94
N SER A 44 -6.14 -20.75 -6.86
CA SER A 44 -7.29 -20.91 -5.96
C SER A 44 -7.10 -22.08 -4.98
N PRO A 45 -6.97 -21.81 -3.68
CA PRO A 45 -6.90 -20.48 -3.08
C PRO A 45 -5.55 -19.81 -3.35
N ALA A 46 -5.56 -18.51 -3.63
CA ALA A 46 -4.32 -17.77 -3.79
C ALA A 46 -3.57 -17.68 -2.45
N SER A 47 -2.27 -17.99 -2.47
CA SER A 47 -1.45 -17.79 -1.29
C SER A 47 -1.31 -16.29 -0.99
N GLY A 48 -1.21 -15.94 0.29
CA GLY A 48 -1.06 -14.54 0.70
C GLY A 48 0.18 -13.84 0.14
N THR A 49 1.13 -14.61 -0.40
CA THR A 49 2.38 -14.11 -0.99
C THR A 49 2.36 -14.09 -2.52
N SER A 50 1.37 -14.73 -3.17
CA SER A 50 1.29 -14.73 -4.62
C SER A 50 0.67 -13.43 -5.14
N ASN A 51 1.15 -12.98 -6.30
CA ASN A 51 0.57 -11.87 -7.04
C ASN A 51 -0.50 -12.35 -8.04
N LYS A 52 -1.30 -13.36 -7.64
CA LYS A 52 -2.37 -13.95 -8.44
C LYS A 52 -3.73 -13.69 -7.81
N PHE A 53 -4.76 -13.73 -8.62
CA PHE A 53 -6.15 -13.68 -8.18
C PHE A 53 -6.62 -15.06 -7.72
N ASP A 54 -7.54 -15.12 -6.77
CA ASP A 54 -8.20 -16.38 -6.37
C ASP A 54 -9.15 -16.88 -7.45
N GLY A 55 -9.68 -16.00 -8.25
CA GLY A 55 -10.50 -16.34 -9.40
C GLY A 55 -10.65 -15.18 -10.36
N ILE A 56 -10.69 -15.50 -11.64
CA ILE A 56 -11.13 -14.65 -12.75
C ILE A 56 -12.17 -15.46 -13.50
N THR A 57 -13.45 -15.13 -13.34
CA THR A 57 -14.55 -16.01 -13.75
C THR A 57 -15.67 -15.26 -14.48
N SER A 58 -16.48 -15.99 -15.23
CA SER A 58 -17.70 -15.51 -15.87
C SER A 58 -18.86 -16.44 -15.56
N SER A 59 -20.07 -15.91 -15.46
CA SER A 59 -21.30 -16.71 -15.24
C SER A 59 -21.84 -17.35 -16.52
N GLY A 60 -21.23 -17.06 -17.66
CA GLY A 60 -21.59 -17.65 -18.96
C GLY A 60 -20.87 -16.97 -20.13
N ALA A 61 -21.10 -17.49 -21.33
CA ALA A 61 -20.39 -17.10 -22.56
C ALA A 61 -20.58 -15.64 -23.00
N GLY A 62 -21.57 -14.91 -22.45
CA GLY A 62 -21.82 -13.49 -22.74
C GLY A 62 -20.81 -12.55 -22.13
N THR A 63 -19.93 -13.05 -21.26
CA THR A 63 -18.82 -12.29 -20.65
C THR A 63 -17.55 -13.10 -20.74
N THR A 64 -16.51 -12.51 -21.30
CA THR A 64 -15.20 -13.17 -21.52
C THR A 64 -14.07 -12.37 -20.90
N TRP A 65 -13.01 -13.07 -20.52
CA TRP A 65 -11.77 -12.50 -20.03
C TRP A 65 -10.62 -12.85 -20.96
N SER A 66 -9.71 -11.92 -21.14
CA SER A 66 -8.48 -12.13 -21.91
C SER A 66 -7.31 -11.37 -21.31
N VAL A 67 -6.12 -11.89 -21.54
CA VAL A 67 -4.87 -11.16 -21.29
C VAL A 67 -4.20 -10.93 -22.63
N ALA A 68 -4.04 -9.70 -23.02
CA ALA A 68 -3.38 -9.29 -24.26
C ALA A 68 -2.69 -7.94 -24.08
N ALA A 69 -1.58 -7.75 -24.78
CA ALA A 69 -0.79 -6.51 -24.70
C ALA A 69 -0.48 -6.07 -23.24
N ASN A 70 -0.21 -7.06 -22.39
CA ASN A 70 0.09 -6.87 -20.96
C ASN A 70 -1.06 -6.30 -20.12
N ASN A 71 -2.30 -6.51 -20.53
CA ASN A 71 -3.48 -6.02 -19.83
C ASN A 71 -4.48 -7.14 -19.60
N LEU A 72 -5.26 -7.05 -18.51
CA LEU A 72 -6.43 -7.88 -18.26
C LEU A 72 -7.67 -7.17 -18.77
N THR A 73 -8.37 -7.75 -19.74
CA THR A 73 -9.60 -7.20 -20.29
C THR A 73 -10.78 -8.13 -20.03
N VAL A 74 -11.86 -7.56 -19.52
CA VAL A 74 -13.18 -8.18 -19.52
C VAL A 74 -14.03 -7.57 -20.60
N THR A 75 -14.69 -8.40 -21.42
CA THR A 75 -15.67 -7.96 -22.40
C THR A 75 -17.01 -8.57 -22.07
N ARG A 76 -18.01 -7.72 -21.88
CA ARG A 76 -19.39 -8.09 -21.65
C ARG A 76 -20.24 -7.77 -22.88
N GLY A 77 -20.86 -8.79 -23.45
CA GLY A 77 -21.79 -8.68 -24.58
C GLY A 77 -23.18 -8.29 -24.12
N THR A 78 -24.10 -9.25 -24.00
CA THR A 78 -25.51 -8.95 -23.72
C THR A 78 -25.98 -9.40 -22.35
N ALA A 79 -25.41 -10.46 -21.81
CA ALA A 79 -25.83 -11.09 -20.56
C ALA A 79 -24.62 -11.59 -19.79
N ASN A 80 -24.88 -12.16 -18.65
CA ASN A 80 -23.90 -12.74 -17.77
C ASN A 80 -23.02 -11.67 -17.05
N ALA A 81 -22.50 -12.05 -15.92
CA ALA A 81 -21.56 -11.24 -15.14
C ALA A 81 -20.18 -11.87 -15.21
N GLY A 82 -19.17 -11.06 -14.96
CA GLY A 82 -17.80 -11.53 -14.77
C GLY A 82 -17.20 -10.90 -13.51
N SER A 83 -16.25 -11.59 -12.91
CA SER A 83 -15.56 -11.07 -11.74
C SER A 83 -14.12 -11.52 -11.69
N PHE A 84 -13.27 -10.70 -11.06
CA PHE A 84 -12.07 -11.19 -10.42
C PHE A 84 -12.13 -10.98 -8.91
N THR A 85 -11.46 -11.85 -8.17
CA THR A 85 -11.42 -11.77 -6.71
C THR A 85 -10.00 -12.02 -6.23
N ARG A 86 -9.54 -11.20 -5.29
CA ARG A 86 -8.33 -11.42 -4.52
C ARG A 86 -8.71 -11.53 -3.05
N ILE A 87 -8.53 -12.71 -2.48
CA ILE A 87 -8.80 -13.00 -1.07
C ILE A 87 -7.46 -13.03 -0.35
N SER A 88 -7.26 -12.12 0.60
CA SER A 88 -6.04 -12.16 1.41
C SER A 88 -6.17 -13.24 2.48
N THR A 89 -5.22 -14.19 2.48
CA THR A 89 -5.15 -15.25 3.50
C THR A 89 -4.50 -14.79 4.80
N THR A 90 -3.76 -13.68 4.77
CA THR A 90 -3.17 -13.09 5.98
C THR A 90 -4.24 -12.31 6.72
N GLY A 91 -4.48 -12.70 7.98
CA GLY A 91 -5.43 -12.03 8.85
C GLY A 91 -5.10 -10.54 8.98
N THR A 92 -6.02 -9.72 8.51
CA THR A 92 -5.98 -8.29 8.70
C THR A 92 -6.86 -7.95 9.89
N THR A 93 -6.37 -7.11 10.78
CA THR A 93 -7.13 -6.63 11.93
C THR A 93 -7.99 -5.44 11.52
N THR A 94 -9.11 -5.23 12.20
CA THR A 94 -9.84 -3.94 12.15
C THR A 94 -8.86 -2.80 12.40
N GLY A 95 -9.01 -1.68 11.69
CA GLY A 95 -8.10 -0.55 11.85
C GLY A 95 -7.01 -0.47 10.78
N GLN A 96 -7.24 -1.00 9.60
CA GLN A 96 -6.34 -0.88 8.46
C GLN A 96 -6.68 0.30 7.56
N ALA A 97 -5.65 0.78 6.86
CA ALA A 97 -5.82 1.63 5.69
C ALA A 97 -5.12 1.00 4.49
N LEU A 98 -5.67 1.20 3.31
CA LEU A 98 -5.15 0.67 2.06
C LEU A 98 -4.93 1.79 1.03
N TRP A 99 -3.84 1.65 0.29
CA TRP A 99 -3.58 2.31 -0.97
C TRP A 99 -3.76 1.28 -2.07
N ILE A 100 -4.70 1.52 -2.97
CA ILE A 100 -4.99 0.68 -4.13
C ILE A 100 -4.75 1.54 -5.37
N GLU A 101 -3.90 1.06 -6.26
CA GLU A 101 -3.58 1.73 -7.53
C GLU A 101 -3.74 0.75 -8.68
N PHE A 102 -4.27 1.21 -9.80
CA PHE A 102 -4.39 0.44 -11.05
C PHE A 102 -4.63 1.38 -12.22
N ASP A 103 -4.28 0.93 -13.40
CA ASP A 103 -4.65 1.58 -14.65
C ASP A 103 -5.98 1.02 -15.15
N LEU A 104 -6.84 1.90 -15.66
CA LEU A 104 -8.20 1.60 -16.09
C LEU A 104 -8.50 2.26 -17.43
N SER A 105 -9.07 1.50 -18.37
CA SER A 105 -9.71 2.04 -19.56
C SER A 105 -10.99 1.30 -19.89
N VAL A 106 -11.86 1.96 -20.65
CA VAL A 106 -13.21 1.45 -20.99
C VAL A 106 -13.47 1.63 -22.49
N ALA A 107 -14.06 0.61 -23.09
CA ALA A 107 -14.62 0.69 -24.44
C ALA A 107 -16.06 0.20 -24.40
N SER A 108 -17.04 1.10 -24.56
CA SER A 108 -18.46 0.76 -24.45
C SER A 108 -19.28 1.44 -25.56
N SER A 109 -20.44 0.87 -25.84
CA SER A 109 -21.42 1.41 -26.78
C SER A 109 -22.78 1.69 -26.15
N THR A 110 -22.88 1.48 -24.81
CA THR A 110 -24.14 1.67 -24.06
C THR A 110 -23.90 2.56 -22.86
N THR A 111 -24.88 3.37 -22.51
CA THR A 111 -24.88 4.08 -21.22
C THR A 111 -25.40 3.15 -20.14
N THR A 112 -24.60 2.89 -19.12
CA THR A 112 -24.99 2.04 -18.01
C THR A 112 -24.33 2.50 -16.72
N THR A 113 -25.16 2.80 -15.72
CA THR A 113 -24.68 3.11 -14.36
C THR A 113 -24.23 1.84 -13.67
N ASN A 114 -23.07 1.89 -13.01
CA ASN A 114 -22.44 0.74 -12.34
C ASN A 114 -22.30 -0.48 -13.27
N ALA A 115 -21.87 -0.26 -14.51
CA ALA A 115 -21.57 -1.36 -15.43
C ALA A 115 -20.53 -2.31 -14.82
N GLY A 116 -19.51 -1.75 -14.18
CA GLY A 116 -18.56 -2.43 -13.33
C GLY A 116 -18.52 -1.83 -11.93
N THR A 117 -18.18 -2.63 -10.93
CA THR A 117 -18.00 -2.16 -9.54
C THR A 117 -16.82 -2.86 -8.89
N LEU A 118 -15.96 -2.07 -8.26
CA LEU A 118 -14.87 -2.49 -7.40
C LEU A 118 -15.33 -2.50 -5.95
N TYR A 119 -14.90 -3.48 -5.19
CA TYR A 119 -15.27 -3.71 -3.79
C TYR A 119 -14.04 -4.00 -2.95
N VAL A 120 -14.01 -3.44 -1.73
CA VAL A 120 -13.05 -3.78 -0.69
C VAL A 120 -13.81 -4.14 0.58
N GLY A 121 -13.46 -5.27 1.20
CA GLY A 121 -14.13 -5.76 2.40
C GLY A 121 -13.58 -7.11 2.84
N THR A 122 -14.46 -8.02 3.24
CA THR A 122 -14.07 -9.35 3.76
C THR A 122 -15.09 -10.42 3.43
N GLY A 123 -14.66 -11.69 3.41
CA GLY A 123 -15.55 -12.84 3.17
C GLY A 123 -16.02 -12.96 1.74
N TYR A 124 -15.23 -12.44 0.78
CA TYR A 124 -15.57 -12.53 -0.63
C TYR A 124 -15.33 -13.94 -1.18
N THR A 125 -16.07 -14.25 -2.23
CA THR A 125 -15.98 -15.52 -2.97
C THR A 125 -15.80 -15.24 -4.47
N ASN A 126 -15.47 -16.27 -5.24
CA ASN A 126 -15.35 -16.18 -6.70
C ASN A 126 -16.69 -16.13 -7.44
N ALA A 127 -17.81 -15.94 -6.74
CA ALA A 127 -19.13 -15.74 -7.37
C ALA A 127 -19.13 -14.47 -8.24
N ASN A 128 -19.83 -14.52 -9.38
CA ASN A 128 -19.93 -13.40 -10.33
C ASN A 128 -21.00 -12.37 -9.93
N SER A 129 -21.22 -12.18 -8.63
CA SER A 129 -22.12 -11.19 -8.04
C SER A 129 -21.39 -10.27 -7.08
N GLY A 130 -21.93 -9.07 -6.89
CA GLY A 130 -21.43 -8.16 -5.85
C GLY A 130 -21.59 -8.80 -4.46
N PRO A 131 -20.61 -8.59 -3.57
CA PRO A 131 -20.71 -9.06 -2.18
C PRO A 131 -21.82 -8.31 -1.43
N ALA A 132 -22.30 -8.90 -0.33
CA ALA A 132 -23.28 -8.26 0.54
C ALA A 132 -22.71 -6.95 1.14
N ASN A 133 -23.58 -5.98 1.39
CA ASN A 133 -23.19 -4.71 2.00
C ASN A 133 -22.51 -4.94 3.37
N ALA A 134 -23.02 -5.87 4.18
CA ALA A 134 -22.44 -6.20 5.48
C ALA A 134 -21.00 -6.71 5.44
N SER A 135 -20.56 -7.22 4.28
CA SER A 135 -19.18 -7.67 4.03
C SER A 135 -18.32 -6.64 3.30
N THR A 136 -18.87 -5.48 2.97
CA THR A 136 -18.25 -4.48 2.10
C THR A 136 -17.99 -3.20 2.87
N HIS A 137 -16.72 -2.79 2.95
CA HIS A 137 -16.35 -1.47 3.46
C HIS A 137 -16.53 -0.40 2.39
N SER A 138 -15.89 -0.56 1.24
CA SER A 138 -15.87 0.48 0.19
C SER A 138 -16.25 -0.06 -1.17
N ARG A 139 -16.89 0.80 -1.97
CA ARG A 139 -17.30 0.51 -3.35
C ARG A 139 -16.96 1.69 -4.26
N LEU A 140 -16.49 1.37 -5.47
CA LEU A 140 -16.25 2.34 -6.52
C LEU A 140 -16.89 1.82 -7.82
N GLY A 141 -17.87 2.55 -8.35
CA GLY A 141 -18.55 2.20 -9.58
C GLY A 141 -17.82 2.72 -10.82
N ILE A 142 -17.97 2.00 -11.92
CA ILE A 142 -17.55 2.38 -13.27
C ILE A 142 -18.79 2.42 -14.13
N ASN A 143 -19.09 3.59 -14.69
CA ASN A 143 -20.22 3.75 -15.59
C ASN A 143 -19.76 3.70 -17.03
N PHE A 144 -20.54 3.06 -17.88
CA PHE A 144 -20.38 3.12 -19.32
C PHE A 144 -21.06 4.35 -19.90
N THR A 145 -20.56 4.83 -21.03
CA THR A 145 -21.12 5.90 -21.84
C THR A 145 -21.34 5.42 -23.27
N THR A 146 -22.14 6.15 -24.06
CA THR A 146 -22.35 5.84 -25.47
C THR A 146 -21.13 6.17 -26.36
N THR A 147 -20.18 6.96 -25.85
CA THR A 147 -18.95 7.27 -26.55
C THR A 147 -17.88 6.29 -26.15
N SER A 148 -17.47 5.42 -27.07
CA SER A 148 -16.40 4.46 -26.83
C SER A 148 -15.10 5.17 -26.38
N GLY A 149 -14.46 4.60 -25.39
CA GLY A 149 -13.26 5.19 -24.77
C GLY A 149 -13.57 6.17 -23.64
N ASN A 150 -14.83 6.60 -23.48
CA ASN A 150 -15.26 7.49 -22.40
C ASN A 150 -15.98 6.68 -21.30
N PHE A 151 -15.78 7.09 -20.04
CA PHE A 151 -16.45 6.52 -18.88
C PHE A 151 -16.52 7.54 -17.74
N THR A 152 -17.23 7.22 -16.68
CA THR A 152 -17.17 7.97 -15.42
C THR A 152 -16.96 7.01 -14.26
N LEU A 153 -16.29 7.49 -13.20
CA LEU A 153 -16.30 6.82 -11.91
C LEU A 153 -17.58 7.23 -11.15
N ARG A 154 -18.02 6.37 -10.25
CA ARG A 154 -19.21 6.64 -9.44
C ARG A 154 -18.93 6.42 -7.96
N ASN A 155 -19.16 7.44 -7.17
CA ASN A 155 -19.38 7.33 -5.74
C ASN A 155 -20.77 6.69 -5.51
N ILE A 156 -20.79 5.39 -5.25
CA ILE A 156 -22.05 4.63 -5.12
C ILE A 156 -22.82 5.05 -3.87
N THR A 157 -22.12 5.37 -2.79
CA THR A 157 -22.74 5.78 -1.51
C THR A 157 -23.51 7.10 -1.64
N ALA A 158 -22.90 8.09 -2.29
CA ALA A 158 -23.53 9.40 -2.52
C ALA A 158 -24.38 9.45 -3.79
N GLY A 159 -24.25 8.47 -4.68
CA GLY A 159 -24.97 8.47 -5.95
C GLY A 159 -24.43 9.46 -6.99
N THR A 160 -23.20 9.99 -6.82
CA THR A 160 -22.59 11.02 -7.68
C THR A 160 -21.56 10.42 -8.64
N ASN A 161 -21.39 11.06 -9.79
CA ASN A 161 -20.42 10.67 -10.80
C ASN A 161 -19.26 11.66 -10.87
N SER A 162 -18.10 11.18 -11.31
CA SER A 162 -16.98 12.04 -11.76
C SER A 162 -17.36 12.82 -13.02
N GLY A 163 -16.52 13.76 -13.43
CA GLY A 163 -16.46 14.20 -14.80
C GLY A 163 -16.17 13.03 -15.76
N THR A 164 -16.40 13.24 -17.05
CA THR A 164 -16.07 12.25 -18.10
C THR A 164 -14.57 12.05 -18.17
N LEU A 165 -14.14 10.80 -18.10
CA LEU A 165 -12.77 10.33 -18.25
C LEU A 165 -12.62 9.66 -19.61
N SER A 166 -11.43 9.66 -20.19
CA SER A 166 -11.15 9.03 -21.49
C SER A 166 -9.77 8.40 -21.55
N GLY A 167 -9.61 7.37 -22.39
CA GLY A 167 -8.36 6.64 -22.52
C GLY A 167 -7.96 5.89 -21.25
N VAL A 168 -6.68 5.63 -21.09
CA VAL A 168 -6.14 4.97 -19.89
C VAL A 168 -6.01 5.99 -18.76
N GLN A 169 -6.59 5.69 -17.63
CA GLN A 169 -6.53 6.50 -16.41
C GLN A 169 -5.87 5.71 -15.29
N LYS A 170 -4.90 6.30 -14.63
CA LYS A 170 -4.36 5.78 -13.37
C LYS A 170 -5.32 6.14 -12.25
N ILE A 171 -5.88 5.15 -11.61
CA ILE A 171 -6.78 5.32 -10.46
C ILE A 171 -6.01 5.02 -9.19
N THR A 172 -6.06 5.94 -8.22
CA THR A 172 -5.58 5.70 -6.86
C THR A 172 -6.76 5.81 -5.90
N TRP A 173 -6.93 4.79 -5.10
CA TRP A 173 -8.02 4.69 -4.13
C TRP A 173 -7.43 4.48 -2.74
N VAL A 174 -7.54 5.51 -1.88
CA VAL A 174 -7.04 5.51 -0.50
C VAL A 174 -8.22 5.27 0.43
N ILE A 175 -8.18 4.18 1.18
CA ILE A 175 -9.26 3.76 2.07
C ILE A 175 -8.76 3.76 3.50
N ASN A 176 -9.50 4.38 4.42
CA ASN A 176 -9.17 4.44 5.83
C ASN A 176 -10.25 3.76 6.70
N ASN A 177 -9.84 2.74 7.45
CA ASN A 177 -10.63 2.05 8.47
C ASN A 177 -9.88 1.92 9.81
N THR A 178 -8.99 2.90 10.12
CA THR A 178 -8.11 2.82 11.30
C THR A 178 -8.76 3.24 12.61
N GLY A 179 -9.99 3.78 12.58
CA GLY A 179 -10.66 4.37 13.74
C GLY A 179 -10.28 5.84 14.00
N SER A 180 -9.31 6.40 13.26
CA SER A 180 -8.88 7.80 13.33
C SER A 180 -8.58 8.35 11.93
N SER A 181 -8.42 9.66 11.81
CA SER A 181 -7.98 10.28 10.56
C SER A 181 -6.58 9.78 10.17
N LEU A 182 -6.37 9.56 8.89
CA LEU A 182 -5.12 9.13 8.30
C LEU A 182 -4.56 10.23 7.40
N THR A 183 -3.34 10.66 7.65
CA THR A 183 -2.60 11.54 6.75
C THR A 183 -1.77 10.72 5.77
N TYR A 184 -1.77 11.10 4.50
CA TYR A 184 -1.03 10.41 3.44
C TYR A 184 -0.46 11.41 2.43
N THR A 185 0.56 10.99 1.67
CA THR A 185 1.06 11.75 0.52
C THR A 185 0.23 11.37 -0.70
N ALA A 186 -0.45 12.33 -1.27
CA ALA A 186 -1.34 12.14 -2.42
C ALA A 186 -0.56 12.00 -3.75
N PRO A 187 -1.22 11.53 -4.83
CA PRO A 187 -0.59 11.38 -6.15
C PRO A 187 -0.01 12.67 -6.76
N ASP A 188 -0.50 13.83 -6.35
CA ASP A 188 0.02 15.15 -6.75
C ASP A 188 1.19 15.65 -5.90
N GLY A 189 1.60 14.86 -4.88
CA GLY A 189 2.66 15.20 -3.95
C GLY A 189 2.21 16.03 -2.75
N SER A 190 0.93 16.43 -2.66
CA SER A 190 0.38 17.12 -1.50
C SER A 190 0.23 16.19 -0.29
N THR A 191 0.12 16.77 0.89
CA THR A 191 -0.25 16.05 2.10
C THR A 191 -1.76 16.18 2.30
N GLU A 192 -2.44 15.04 2.29
CA GLU A 192 -3.89 14.96 2.42
C GLU A 192 -4.29 14.12 3.64
N THR A 193 -5.55 14.27 4.04
CA THR A 193 -6.10 13.53 5.19
C THR A 193 -7.43 12.91 4.79
N VAL A 194 -7.64 11.64 5.13
CA VAL A 194 -8.90 10.92 4.97
C VAL A 194 -9.42 10.44 6.32
N GLN A 195 -10.69 10.72 6.63
CA GLN A 195 -11.34 10.32 7.89
C GLN A 195 -11.49 8.80 7.96
N SER A 196 -11.60 8.26 9.18
CA SER A 196 -11.90 6.83 9.34
C SER A 196 -13.29 6.49 8.79
N ASN A 197 -13.41 5.34 8.12
CA ASN A 197 -14.57 4.88 7.37
C ASN A 197 -14.88 5.73 6.12
N PHE A 198 -13.86 6.39 5.58
CA PHE A 198 -13.95 7.12 4.32
C PHE A 198 -12.85 6.69 3.36
N ALA A 199 -13.00 7.10 2.12
CA ALA A 199 -12.02 6.86 1.06
C ALA A 199 -11.90 8.06 0.14
N ASP A 200 -10.67 8.33 -0.33
CA ASP A 200 -10.37 9.27 -1.40
C ASP A 200 -10.11 8.54 -2.71
N VAL A 201 -10.54 9.11 -3.82
CA VAL A 201 -10.25 8.59 -5.16
C VAL A 201 -9.59 9.66 -5.99
N TRP A 202 -8.47 9.29 -6.59
CA TRP A 202 -7.67 10.12 -7.48
C TRP A 202 -7.67 9.55 -8.89
N THR A 203 -7.69 10.43 -9.89
CA THR A 203 -7.47 10.10 -11.30
C THR A 203 -6.22 10.84 -11.76
N GLY A 204 -5.14 10.12 -12.01
CA GLY A 204 -3.82 10.74 -12.16
C GLY A 204 -3.46 11.53 -10.90
N THR A 205 -3.20 12.83 -11.06
CA THR A 205 -2.90 13.77 -9.97
C THR A 205 -4.12 14.58 -9.50
N THR A 206 -5.33 14.31 -10.01
CA THR A 206 -6.54 15.05 -9.63
C THR A 206 -7.39 14.24 -8.67
N ARG A 207 -7.76 14.82 -7.51
CA ARG A 207 -8.70 14.20 -6.58
C ARG A 207 -10.12 14.24 -7.15
N THR A 208 -10.60 13.07 -7.59
CA THR A 208 -11.90 12.90 -8.22
C THR A 208 -13.02 12.87 -7.20
N PHE A 209 -12.80 12.16 -6.09
CA PHE A 209 -13.72 12.15 -4.95
C PHE A 209 -12.94 12.33 -3.66
N ASN A 210 -13.47 13.21 -2.81
CA ASN A 210 -13.00 13.44 -1.46
C ASN A 210 -13.96 12.78 -0.47
N GLU A 211 -13.47 11.93 0.41
CA GLU A 211 -14.22 11.33 1.52
C GLU A 211 -15.50 10.59 1.10
N ILE A 212 -15.36 9.59 0.22
CA ILE A 212 -16.46 8.63 -0.03
C ILE A 212 -16.73 7.86 1.25
N GLY A 213 -17.92 7.99 1.81
CA GLY A 213 -18.34 7.23 2.99
C GLY A 213 -18.35 5.72 2.73
N ALA A 214 -17.95 4.94 3.73
CA ALA A 214 -18.01 3.49 3.67
C ALA A 214 -19.45 2.99 3.43
N THR A 215 -19.57 1.83 2.79
CA THR A 215 -20.84 1.10 2.67
C THR A 215 -21.27 0.56 4.02
N THR A 216 -20.31 -0.02 4.76
CA THR A 216 -20.51 -0.49 6.14
C THR A 216 -19.24 -0.19 6.93
N ASN A 217 -19.39 0.59 7.99
CA ASN A 217 -18.29 1.00 8.86
C ASN A 217 -17.66 -0.21 9.58
N GLY A 218 -16.36 -0.17 9.78
CA GLY A 218 -15.63 -1.16 10.57
C GLY A 218 -15.45 -2.52 9.89
N VAL A 219 -15.91 -2.70 8.66
CA VAL A 219 -15.65 -3.94 7.90
C VAL A 219 -14.16 -4.03 7.56
N VAL A 220 -13.57 -5.18 7.84
CA VAL A 220 -12.14 -5.45 7.61
C VAL A 220 -11.78 -5.28 6.13
N LEU A 221 -10.68 -4.55 5.85
CA LEU A 221 -10.15 -4.35 4.51
C LEU A 221 -9.23 -5.53 4.12
N LYS A 222 -9.81 -6.66 3.78
CA LYS A 222 -9.09 -7.91 3.55
C LYS A 222 -9.09 -8.33 2.08
N ASP A 223 -10.25 -8.29 1.46
CA ASP A 223 -10.51 -8.83 0.14
C ASP A 223 -10.77 -7.69 -0.86
N PHE A 224 -10.30 -7.88 -2.08
CA PHE A 224 -10.53 -7.00 -3.22
C PHE A 224 -11.25 -7.75 -4.32
N LYS A 225 -12.30 -7.15 -4.87
CA LYS A 225 -13.12 -7.79 -5.90
C LYS A 225 -13.58 -6.77 -6.93
N PHE A 226 -13.69 -7.21 -8.16
CA PHE A 226 -14.39 -6.51 -9.23
C PHE A 226 -15.52 -7.38 -9.77
N VAL A 227 -16.62 -6.74 -10.14
CA VAL A 227 -17.74 -7.39 -10.84
C VAL A 227 -18.19 -6.50 -11.98
N ILE A 228 -18.29 -7.05 -13.18
CA ILE A 228 -19.03 -6.45 -14.31
C ILE A 228 -20.37 -7.16 -14.45
N SER A 229 -21.45 -6.41 -14.43
CA SER A 229 -22.81 -6.97 -14.47
C SER A 229 -23.79 -6.17 -15.31
N GLY A 230 -23.40 -5.02 -15.84
CA GLY A 230 -24.26 -4.10 -16.60
C GLY A 230 -23.66 -3.67 -17.94
N GLY A 231 -24.54 -3.28 -18.87
CA GLY A 231 -24.15 -2.70 -20.15
C GLY A 231 -23.47 -3.67 -21.12
N THR A 232 -23.06 -3.12 -22.25
CA THR A 232 -22.24 -3.81 -23.27
C THR A 232 -20.98 -3.03 -23.50
N GLY A 233 -19.82 -3.68 -23.39
CA GLY A 233 -18.52 -3.04 -23.52
C GLY A 233 -17.42 -3.84 -22.85
N SER A 234 -16.21 -3.27 -22.84
CA SER A 234 -15.02 -3.83 -22.23
C SER A 234 -14.45 -2.89 -21.18
N ILE A 235 -13.93 -3.47 -20.12
CA ILE A 235 -13.10 -2.79 -19.12
C ILE A 235 -11.74 -3.46 -19.11
N THR A 236 -10.71 -2.66 -19.22
CA THR A 236 -9.30 -3.11 -19.22
C THR A 236 -8.60 -2.59 -18.00
N PHE A 237 -7.87 -3.46 -17.33
CA PHE A 237 -7.07 -3.19 -16.15
C PHE A 237 -5.60 -3.53 -16.38
N ASP A 238 -4.73 -2.76 -15.73
CA ASP A 238 -3.30 -3.04 -15.66
C ASP A 238 -2.70 -2.48 -14.36
N ASN A 239 -1.45 -2.82 -14.10
CA ASN A 239 -0.60 -2.23 -13.07
C ASN A 239 -1.25 -2.16 -11.68
N PHE A 240 -1.94 -3.22 -11.26
CA PHE A 240 -2.46 -3.29 -9.90
C PHE A 240 -1.35 -3.22 -8.87
N TYR A 241 -1.54 -2.35 -7.88
CA TYR A 241 -0.69 -2.23 -6.73
C TYR A 241 -1.52 -1.96 -5.48
N ILE A 242 -1.52 -2.89 -4.52
CA ILE A 242 -2.25 -2.76 -3.26
C ILE A 242 -1.25 -2.86 -2.12
N LYS A 243 -1.17 -1.81 -1.31
CA LYS A 243 -0.34 -1.76 -0.11
C LYS A 243 -1.14 -1.25 1.08
N PRO A 244 -0.80 -1.72 2.30
CA PRO A 244 -1.30 -1.08 3.50
C PRO A 244 -0.71 0.33 3.64
N LEU A 245 -1.50 1.22 4.23
CA LEU A 245 -1.02 2.48 4.76
C LEU A 245 -0.94 2.37 6.27
N SER A 246 0.20 2.69 6.83
CA SER A 246 0.35 2.86 8.27
C SER A 246 0.06 4.31 8.63
N PRO A 247 -0.65 4.59 9.74
CA PRO A 247 -0.72 5.94 10.26
C PRO A 247 0.71 6.48 10.46
N THR A 248 1.01 7.64 9.92
CA THR A 248 2.33 8.28 9.98
C THR A 248 2.72 8.78 11.38
N ASN A 249 2.17 8.18 12.44
CA ASN A 249 2.41 8.59 13.83
C ASN A 249 3.67 8.01 14.48
N LEU A 250 4.53 7.36 13.74
CA LEU A 250 5.87 7.01 14.21
C LEU A 250 6.85 7.48 13.14
N GLY A 251 7.24 8.75 13.17
CA GLY A 251 8.28 9.40 12.40
C GLY A 251 9.42 8.55 11.80
N VAL A 252 9.05 7.56 11.03
CA VAL A 252 9.93 6.84 10.12
C VAL A 252 9.36 7.13 8.74
N ASP A 253 9.75 8.26 8.18
CA ASP A 253 9.74 8.42 6.74
C ASP A 253 10.24 7.10 6.13
N LEU A 254 9.48 6.54 5.17
CA LEU A 254 10.06 5.55 4.27
C LEU A 254 11.22 6.26 3.58
N VAL A 255 12.37 6.23 4.24
CA VAL A 255 13.62 6.69 3.69
C VAL A 255 13.69 6.07 2.30
N LYS A 256 13.61 6.91 1.25
CA LYS A 256 14.17 6.56 -0.05
C LYS A 256 15.39 5.72 0.28
N LYS A 257 15.42 4.49 -0.20
CA LYS A 257 16.51 3.55 0.11
C LYS A 257 17.77 4.14 -0.51
N ASP A 258 18.28 5.18 0.16
CA ASP A 258 19.55 5.78 -0.17
C ASP A 258 20.56 4.66 0.04
N LYS A 259 21.33 4.34 -0.96
CA LYS A 259 22.36 3.31 -0.91
C LYS A 259 23.53 3.75 -0.02
N THR A 260 23.21 4.41 1.11
CA THR A 260 24.24 4.80 2.07
C THR A 260 24.70 3.58 2.87
N THR A 261 25.95 3.26 2.72
CA THR A 261 26.65 2.21 3.48
C THR A 261 27.57 2.86 4.49
N ILE A 262 27.42 2.48 5.77
CA ILE A 262 28.29 2.91 6.86
C ILE A 262 29.00 1.68 7.40
N TYR A 263 30.33 1.70 7.42
CA TYR A 263 31.16 0.59 7.88
C TYR A 263 32.45 1.10 8.54
N SER A 264 33.09 0.24 9.34
CA SER A 264 34.37 0.50 9.93
C SER A 264 35.48 -0.30 9.21
N GLU A 265 36.59 0.34 8.92
CA GLU A 265 37.76 -0.27 8.34
C GLU A 265 39.03 0.45 8.85
N ASN A 266 40.00 -0.31 9.34
CA ASN A 266 41.29 0.21 9.83
C ASN A 266 41.16 1.35 10.87
N GLY A 267 40.18 1.26 11.79
CA GLY A 267 39.95 2.27 12.82
C GLY A 267 39.30 3.56 12.32
N GLN A 268 38.77 3.53 11.10
CA GLN A 268 38.00 4.62 10.53
C GLN A 268 36.55 4.21 10.28
N ILE A 269 35.62 5.13 10.50
CA ILE A 269 34.23 5.05 10.01
C ILE A 269 34.22 5.62 8.61
N ASN A 270 33.72 4.83 7.67
CA ASN A 270 33.57 5.20 6.26
C ASN A 270 32.06 5.25 5.92
N VAL A 271 31.68 6.31 5.21
CA VAL A 271 30.30 6.51 4.69
C VAL A 271 30.37 6.55 3.17
N LYS A 272 29.73 5.59 2.51
CA LYS A 272 29.47 5.62 1.06
C LYS A 272 28.00 5.98 0.84
N SER A 273 27.72 7.06 0.11
CA SER A 273 26.39 7.55 -0.20
C SER A 273 26.36 8.12 -1.60
N GLU A 274 25.23 7.99 -2.30
CA GLU A 274 24.98 8.68 -3.59
C GLU A 274 24.75 10.18 -3.36
N THR A 275 24.20 10.56 -2.20
CA THR A 275 24.03 11.96 -1.78
C THR A 275 25.22 12.40 -0.96
N LYS A 276 25.66 13.64 -1.16
CA LYS A 276 26.80 14.22 -0.45
C LYS A 276 26.57 14.23 1.07
N VAL A 277 27.57 13.78 1.84
CA VAL A 277 27.56 13.83 3.31
C VAL A 277 27.72 15.28 3.78
N SER A 278 26.84 15.73 4.65
CA SER A 278 26.88 17.03 5.32
C SER A 278 27.64 16.96 6.64
N SER A 279 27.33 15.94 7.47
CA SER A 279 28.04 15.68 8.73
C SER A 279 27.98 14.21 9.12
N VAL A 280 28.98 13.77 9.89
CA VAL A 280 29.04 12.47 10.54
C VAL A 280 29.32 12.69 12.02
N GLU A 281 28.46 12.16 12.88
CA GLU A 281 28.61 12.17 14.33
C GLU A 281 28.71 10.74 14.84
N VAL A 282 29.68 10.49 15.71
CA VAL A 282 29.91 9.15 16.28
C VAL A 282 29.77 9.21 17.79
N TYR A 283 28.92 8.33 18.31
CA TYR A 283 28.58 8.24 19.73
C TYR A 283 28.99 6.87 20.29
N ASP A 284 29.32 6.82 21.56
CA ASP A 284 29.41 5.54 22.28
C ASP A 284 28.00 4.98 22.58
N THR A 285 27.96 3.78 23.17
CA THR A 285 26.69 3.11 23.52
C THR A 285 25.92 3.78 24.65
N THR A 286 26.52 4.75 25.34
CA THR A 286 25.87 5.56 26.38
C THR A 286 25.29 6.86 25.84
N GLY A 287 25.48 7.15 24.53
CA GLY A 287 24.99 8.37 23.86
C GLY A 287 25.97 9.55 23.96
N ARG A 288 27.20 9.36 24.48
CA ARG A 288 28.21 10.40 24.55
C ARG A 288 28.85 10.58 23.16
N LEU A 289 28.92 11.82 22.68
CA LEU A 289 29.59 12.16 21.42
C LEU A 289 31.11 11.91 21.54
N LEU A 290 31.63 11.05 20.66
CA LEU A 290 33.06 10.72 20.56
C LEU A 290 33.74 11.60 19.52
N LYS A 291 33.09 11.83 18.38
CA LYS A 291 33.65 12.60 17.26
C LYS A 291 32.54 13.19 16.39
N SER A 292 32.78 14.38 15.82
CA SER A 292 31.98 14.99 14.76
C SER A 292 32.91 15.43 13.61
N SER A 293 32.43 15.28 12.37
CA SER A 293 33.17 15.64 11.17
C SER A 293 32.20 16.00 10.03
N LYS A 294 32.67 16.87 9.12
CA LYS A 294 32.00 17.14 7.84
C LYS A 294 32.52 16.23 6.70
N SER A 295 33.43 15.31 7.00
CA SER A 295 33.98 14.35 6.05
C SER A 295 33.21 13.03 6.12
N ALA A 296 33.09 12.35 4.98
CA ALA A 296 32.56 10.99 4.89
C ALA A 296 33.48 9.93 5.53
N GLN A 297 34.68 10.32 5.96
CA GLN A 297 35.61 9.47 6.69
C GLN A 297 35.90 10.10 8.04
N VAL A 298 35.80 9.31 9.11
CA VAL A 298 36.01 9.78 10.49
C VAL A 298 36.94 8.79 11.21
N SER A 299 38.15 9.23 11.53
CA SER A 299 39.07 8.44 12.35
C SER A 299 38.67 8.50 13.82
N ILE A 300 38.58 7.33 14.46
CA ILE A 300 38.26 7.21 15.88
C ILE A 300 39.51 6.65 16.58
N SER A 301 40.13 7.50 17.40
CA SER A 301 41.15 7.04 18.34
C SER A 301 40.47 6.09 19.31
N ARG A 302 41.05 4.91 19.52
CA ARG A 302 40.55 3.75 20.29
C ARG A 302 39.46 4.10 21.31
N SER A 303 38.22 3.75 20.99
CA SER A 303 37.11 3.74 21.92
C SER A 303 37.24 2.54 22.86
N SER A 304 36.92 2.71 24.14
CA SER A 304 36.77 1.60 25.08
C SER A 304 35.59 0.67 24.75
N SER A 305 34.73 1.11 23.87
CA SER A 305 33.57 0.33 23.38
C SER A 305 33.86 -0.21 21.97
N PRO A 306 33.72 -1.52 21.75
CA PRO A 306 33.86 -2.12 20.42
C PRO A 306 32.72 -1.79 19.46
N ILE A 307 31.67 -1.13 19.95
CA ILE A 307 30.47 -0.73 19.18
C ILE A 307 30.24 0.75 19.37
N VAL A 308 29.97 1.45 18.26
CA VAL A 308 29.59 2.87 18.23
C VAL A 308 28.29 3.05 17.47
N VAL A 309 27.61 4.16 17.75
CA VAL A 309 26.43 4.62 17.00
C VAL A 309 26.90 5.76 16.10
N VAL A 310 26.74 5.59 14.79
CA VAL A 310 27.09 6.59 13.79
C VAL A 310 25.83 7.24 13.25
N LYS A 311 25.75 8.56 13.35
CA LYS A 311 24.69 9.38 12.78
C LYS A 311 25.28 10.18 11.62
N VAL A 312 24.70 10.02 10.44
CA VAL A 312 25.10 10.68 9.20
C VAL A 312 23.98 11.61 8.77
N GLN A 313 24.31 12.86 8.48
CA GLN A 313 23.40 13.80 7.85
C GLN A 313 23.86 14.05 6.41
N LEU A 314 22.96 13.94 5.45
CA LEU A 314 23.17 14.21 4.04
C LEU A 314 22.76 15.66 3.69
N THR A 315 23.19 16.15 2.53
CA THR A 315 22.93 17.54 2.11
C THR A 315 21.47 17.78 1.71
N ASP A 316 20.70 16.72 1.48
CA ASP A 316 19.24 16.77 1.22
C ASP A 316 18.40 16.76 2.51
N GLY A 317 19.05 16.79 3.69
CA GLY A 317 18.40 16.76 4.99
C GLY A 317 18.19 15.35 5.56
N THR A 318 18.44 14.29 4.79
CA THR A 318 18.30 12.90 5.24
C THR A 318 19.25 12.60 6.40
N VAL A 319 18.76 11.95 7.45
CA VAL A 319 19.53 11.51 8.61
C VAL A 319 19.49 9.99 8.69
N ILE A 320 20.68 9.36 8.74
CA ILE A 320 20.85 7.91 8.83
C ILE A 320 21.62 7.58 10.09
N THR A 321 21.12 6.62 10.88
CA THR A 321 21.78 6.16 12.10
C THR A 321 22.06 4.66 12.02
N LYS A 322 23.28 4.23 12.33
CA LYS A 322 23.69 2.82 12.28
C LYS A 322 24.62 2.48 13.43
N LYS A 323 24.43 1.29 14.02
CA LYS A 323 25.44 0.68 14.91
C LYS A 323 26.55 0.08 14.08
N VAL A 324 27.79 0.39 14.41
CA VAL A 324 28.98 -0.07 13.72
C VAL A 324 29.93 -0.69 14.74
N LYS A 325 30.49 -1.85 14.42
CA LYS A 325 31.56 -2.48 15.19
C LYS A 325 32.90 -1.89 14.70
N LEU A 326 33.73 -1.42 15.64
CA LEU A 326 35.06 -0.86 15.35
C LEU A 326 36.10 -1.95 15.12
#